data_4355e270a5af353ddd02f759db084d46
#
_entry.id   4355e270a5af353ddd02f759db084d46
#
_cell.length_a   1.000
_cell.length_b   1.000
_cell.length_c   1.000
_cell.angle_alpha   90.00
_cell.angle_beta   90.00
_cell.angle_gamma   90.00
#
_symmetry.space_group_name_H-M   'P 1'
#
loop_
_entity.id
_entity.type
_entity.pdbx_description
1 polymer ?
#
loop_
_entity_poly.entity_id
_entity_poly.type
_entity_poly.pdbx_seq_one_letter_code
_entity_poly.pdbx_strand_id
1 'polypeptide(L)'
;MENKTLREKLLNIQMELKAPKNQTNKFGGYNYRSCEDILEAVKPLLQKNRVALTIEDDIIPVGEKVFLKSIAVLQDLDSESVLTNQAFAETSDHKGMSSEQSTGTASSYCRKYCLNGLFLIDDTKDPDTDEFHKQTTVEEKATEKQIELIEDLVDDIDSMLNYYGIEKIEDLTKKQASEIIKRKQGK
;
A
#
# COMPACT_ATOMS: atom_id res chain seq x y z
N MET A 1 29.00 -17.37 -26.61
CA MET A 1 28.12 -17.08 -25.44
C MET A 1 26.79 -17.77 -25.74
N GLU A 2 26.33 -18.62 -24.87
CA GLU A 2 25.02 -19.28 -25.01
C GLU A 2 23.92 -18.22 -25.08
N ASN A 3 23.09 -18.32 -26.11
CA ASN A 3 22.01 -17.35 -26.32
C ASN A 3 20.86 -17.70 -25.37
N LYS A 4 20.77 -17.01 -24.22
CA LYS A 4 19.72 -17.25 -23.21
C LYS A 4 18.37 -16.88 -23.76
N THR A 5 17.37 -17.69 -23.51
CA THR A 5 15.96 -17.39 -23.79
C THR A 5 15.47 -16.23 -22.91
N LEU A 6 14.41 -15.52 -23.34
CA LEU A 6 13.82 -14.45 -22.54
C LEU A 6 13.39 -14.92 -21.14
N ARG A 7 12.94 -16.17 -20.99
CA ARG A 7 12.59 -16.75 -19.68
C ARG A 7 13.80 -16.92 -18.77
N GLU A 8 14.94 -17.34 -19.30
CA GLU A 8 16.19 -17.45 -18.54
C GLU A 8 16.73 -16.06 -18.16
N LYS A 9 16.59 -15.07 -19.04
CA LYS A 9 16.92 -13.68 -18.75
C LYS A 9 16.03 -13.12 -17.64
N LEU A 10 14.71 -13.36 -17.68
CA LEU A 10 13.79 -12.98 -16.61
C LEU A 10 14.14 -13.66 -15.29
N LEU A 11 14.43 -14.98 -15.29
CA LEU A 11 14.84 -15.70 -14.10
C LEU A 11 16.10 -15.09 -13.46
N ASN A 12 17.10 -14.73 -14.27
CA ASN A 12 18.30 -14.04 -13.76
C ASN A 12 17.95 -12.70 -13.09
N ILE A 13 17.05 -11.92 -13.70
CA ILE A 13 16.59 -10.64 -13.11
C ILE A 13 15.88 -10.90 -11.79
N GLN A 14 14.96 -11.86 -11.72
CA GLN A 14 14.23 -12.20 -10.51
C GLN A 14 15.17 -12.63 -9.36
N MET A 15 16.23 -13.36 -9.66
CA MET A 15 17.20 -13.80 -8.65
C MET A 15 18.12 -12.69 -8.15
N GLU A 16 18.46 -11.72 -9.00
CA GLU A 16 19.41 -10.66 -8.67
C GLU A 16 18.73 -9.39 -8.13
N LEU A 17 17.46 -9.14 -8.50
CA LEU A 17 16.75 -7.91 -8.15
C LEU A 17 16.62 -7.77 -6.64
N LYS A 18 17.11 -6.65 -6.13
CA LYS A 18 16.94 -6.20 -4.76
C LYS A 18 16.29 -4.82 -4.78
N ALA A 19 15.06 -4.75 -4.34
CA ALA A 19 14.31 -3.50 -4.22
C ALA A 19 13.81 -3.35 -2.77
N PRO A 20 14.66 -2.91 -1.84
CA PRO A 20 14.33 -2.82 -0.42
C PRO A 20 13.23 -1.78 -0.15
N LYS A 21 12.51 -1.94 0.96
CA LYS A 21 11.48 -0.99 1.43
C LYS A 21 12.14 0.19 2.13
N ASN A 22 12.62 1.18 1.38
CA ASN A 22 13.35 2.33 1.90
C ASN A 22 12.47 3.56 2.17
N GLN A 23 11.22 3.54 1.74
CA GLN A 23 10.25 4.62 2.00
C GLN A 23 9.54 4.34 3.33
N THR A 24 9.25 5.38 4.11
CA THR A 24 8.51 5.27 5.38
C THR A 24 7.18 6.01 5.26
N ASN A 25 6.09 5.30 5.46
CA ASN A 25 4.80 5.92 5.65
C ASN A 25 4.67 6.41 7.09
N LYS A 26 4.76 7.73 7.30
CA LYS A 26 4.69 8.35 8.63
C LYS A 26 3.31 8.19 9.29
N PHE A 27 2.24 8.05 8.52
CA PHE A 27 0.89 7.86 9.05
C PHE A 27 0.65 6.42 9.50
N GLY A 28 1.13 5.44 8.72
CA GLY A 28 0.94 4.02 9.03
C GLY A 28 2.10 3.38 9.80
N GLY A 29 3.21 4.08 10.01
CA GLY A 29 4.38 3.57 10.76
C GLY A 29 5.09 2.38 10.12
N TYR A 30 4.90 2.15 8.80
CA TYR A 30 5.50 1.03 8.09
C TYR A 30 6.42 1.47 6.94
N ASN A 31 7.39 0.62 6.62
CA ASN A 31 8.25 0.83 5.47
C ASN A 31 7.63 0.20 4.22
N TYR A 32 7.71 0.93 3.11
CA TYR A 32 7.25 0.48 1.81
C TYR A 32 8.27 0.80 0.71
N ARG A 33 8.06 0.26 -0.49
CA ARG A 33 8.77 0.68 -1.71
C ARG A 33 7.78 1.29 -2.68
N SER A 34 8.22 2.30 -3.39
CA SER A 34 7.44 2.92 -4.45
C SER A 34 7.61 2.15 -5.78
N CYS A 35 6.81 2.49 -6.78
CA CYS A 35 7.00 1.97 -8.14
C CYS A 35 8.36 2.40 -8.69
N GLU A 36 8.76 3.64 -8.42
CA GLU A 36 10.03 4.23 -8.84
C GLU A 36 11.22 3.47 -8.26
N ASP A 37 11.17 3.06 -6.98
CA ASP A 37 12.24 2.27 -6.35
C ASP A 37 12.47 0.95 -7.09
N ILE A 38 11.40 0.29 -7.57
CA ILE A 38 11.50 -0.94 -8.35
C ILE A 38 12.10 -0.66 -9.71
N LEU A 39 11.63 0.40 -10.39
CA LEU A 39 12.12 0.77 -11.71
C LEU A 39 13.60 1.13 -11.69
N GLU A 40 14.07 1.89 -10.70
CA GLU A 40 15.48 2.22 -10.55
C GLU A 40 16.33 0.96 -10.26
N ALA A 41 15.85 0.08 -9.39
CA ALA A 41 16.58 -1.14 -9.05
C ALA A 41 16.69 -2.13 -10.23
N VAL A 42 15.69 -2.18 -11.11
CA VAL A 42 15.68 -3.13 -12.23
C VAL A 42 16.49 -2.67 -13.43
N LYS A 43 16.63 -1.35 -13.68
CA LYS A 43 17.33 -0.79 -14.86
C LYS A 43 18.71 -1.42 -15.14
N PRO A 44 19.62 -1.56 -14.16
CA PRO A 44 20.93 -2.17 -14.41
C PRO A 44 20.80 -3.64 -14.84
N LEU A 45 19.81 -4.36 -14.31
CA LEU A 45 19.57 -5.77 -14.63
C LEU A 45 18.96 -5.96 -16.01
N LEU A 46 18.07 -5.04 -16.43
CA LEU A 46 17.55 -5.01 -17.79
C LEU A 46 18.69 -4.84 -18.81
N GLN A 47 19.58 -3.88 -18.58
CA GLN A 47 20.74 -3.65 -19.42
C GLN A 47 21.66 -4.88 -19.46
N LYS A 48 21.99 -5.45 -18.28
CA LYS A 48 22.85 -6.64 -18.16
C LYS A 48 22.30 -7.85 -18.92
N ASN A 49 20.99 -8.06 -18.89
CA ASN A 49 20.31 -9.18 -19.54
C ASN A 49 19.84 -8.85 -20.96
N ARG A 50 20.10 -7.66 -21.49
CA ARG A 50 19.70 -7.22 -22.85
C ARG A 50 18.20 -7.41 -23.08
N VAL A 51 17.39 -6.83 -22.20
CA VAL A 51 15.93 -6.80 -22.29
C VAL A 51 15.43 -5.37 -22.09
N ALA A 52 14.35 -5.02 -22.76
CA ALA A 52 13.63 -3.76 -22.58
C ALA A 52 12.36 -4.00 -21.76
N LEU A 53 12.00 -3.03 -20.92
CA LEU A 53 10.75 -3.01 -20.16
C LEU A 53 9.95 -1.77 -20.53
N THR A 54 8.70 -1.96 -20.92
CA THR A 54 7.72 -0.88 -21.05
C THR A 54 6.53 -1.15 -20.16
N ILE A 55 5.82 -0.10 -19.74
CA ILE A 55 4.58 -0.20 -18.95
C ILE A 55 3.53 0.64 -19.66
N GLU A 56 2.41 0.00 -19.96
CA GLU A 56 1.25 0.61 -20.59
C GLU A 56 0.09 0.61 -19.58
N ASP A 57 -0.68 1.70 -19.54
CA ASP A 57 -1.87 1.81 -18.72
C ASP A 57 -3.10 1.91 -19.64
N ASP A 58 -4.18 1.23 -19.24
CA ASP A 58 -5.47 1.22 -19.93
C ASP A 58 -6.60 1.39 -18.90
N ILE A 59 -7.75 1.88 -19.34
CA ILE A 59 -8.94 2.09 -18.53
C ILE A 59 -10.01 1.08 -18.90
N ILE A 60 -10.46 0.30 -17.92
CA ILE A 60 -11.45 -0.76 -18.13
C ILE A 60 -12.69 -0.52 -17.27
N PRO A 61 -13.85 -0.23 -17.87
CA PRO A 61 -15.12 -0.21 -17.16
C PRO A 61 -15.62 -1.64 -16.89
N VAL A 62 -16.05 -1.89 -15.65
CA VAL A 62 -16.66 -3.17 -15.24
C VAL A 62 -17.93 -2.85 -14.43
N GLY A 63 -19.08 -2.92 -15.05
CA GLY A 63 -20.34 -2.46 -14.46
C GLY A 63 -20.29 -0.96 -14.20
N GLU A 64 -20.57 -0.56 -12.95
CA GLU A 64 -20.48 0.84 -12.51
C GLU A 64 -19.08 1.26 -12.03
N LYS A 65 -18.13 0.33 -12.02
CA LYS A 65 -16.77 0.57 -11.56
C LYS A 65 -15.81 0.79 -12.71
N VAL A 66 -14.77 1.55 -12.46
CA VAL A 66 -13.69 1.81 -13.40
C VAL A 66 -12.39 1.29 -12.82
N PHE A 67 -11.68 0.49 -13.59
CA PHE A 67 -10.38 -0.05 -13.24
C PHE A 67 -9.30 0.51 -14.15
N LEU A 68 -8.17 0.83 -13.55
CA LEU A 68 -6.94 1.03 -14.26
C LEU A 68 -6.24 -0.32 -14.40
N LYS A 69 -5.83 -0.67 -15.61
CA LYS A 69 -5.05 -1.85 -15.92
C LYS A 69 -3.65 -1.42 -16.31
N SER A 70 -2.63 -1.96 -15.66
CA SER A 70 -1.23 -1.79 -16.09
C SER A 70 -0.71 -3.09 -16.69
N ILE A 71 0.01 -2.97 -17.79
CA ILE A 71 0.65 -4.09 -18.50
C ILE A 71 2.15 -3.82 -18.54
N ALA A 72 2.94 -4.65 -17.91
CA ALA A 72 4.40 -4.66 -18.06
C ALA A 72 4.78 -5.59 -19.20
N VAL A 73 5.50 -5.07 -20.17
CA VAL A 73 5.97 -5.78 -21.35
C VAL A 73 7.48 -5.89 -21.29
N LEU A 74 7.99 -7.09 -21.13
CA LEU A 74 9.42 -7.42 -21.17
C LEU A 74 9.78 -7.97 -22.53
N GLN A 75 10.64 -7.26 -23.26
CA GLN A 75 11.04 -7.60 -24.62
C GLN A 75 12.51 -8.00 -24.67
N ASP A 76 12.81 -9.08 -25.34
CA ASP A 76 14.18 -9.50 -25.63
C ASP A 76 14.80 -8.61 -26.73
N LEU A 77 16.02 -8.09 -26.49
CA LEU A 77 16.75 -7.31 -27.50
C LEU A 77 17.52 -8.19 -28.50
N ASP A 78 17.64 -9.49 -28.25
CA ASP A 78 18.35 -10.44 -29.09
C ASP A 78 17.40 -11.35 -29.89
N SER A 79 16.10 -11.26 -29.65
CA SER A 79 15.04 -11.98 -30.35
C SER A 79 13.73 -11.17 -30.34
N GLU A 80 12.70 -11.67 -31.03
CA GLU A 80 11.37 -11.05 -31.00
C GLU A 80 10.48 -11.55 -29.83
N SER A 81 11.09 -12.26 -28.87
CA SER A 81 10.35 -12.82 -27.74
C SER A 81 9.86 -11.72 -26.78
N VAL A 82 8.61 -11.85 -26.36
CA VAL A 82 7.95 -10.93 -25.43
C VAL A 82 7.31 -11.72 -24.30
N LEU A 83 7.39 -11.22 -23.07
CA LEU A 83 6.64 -11.68 -21.92
C LEU A 83 5.85 -10.50 -21.35
N THR A 84 4.63 -10.76 -20.92
CA THR A 84 3.77 -9.73 -20.32
C THR A 84 3.27 -10.18 -18.97
N ASN A 85 3.08 -9.20 -18.08
CA ASN A 85 2.33 -9.34 -16.85
C ASN A 85 1.36 -8.18 -16.73
N GLN A 86 0.25 -8.37 -16.01
CA GLN A 86 -0.76 -7.33 -15.85
C GLN A 86 -1.29 -7.29 -14.44
N ALA A 87 -1.74 -6.11 -14.02
CA ALA A 87 -2.43 -5.89 -12.76
C ALA A 87 -3.60 -4.93 -12.96
N PHE A 88 -4.48 -4.86 -11.97
CA PHE A 88 -5.65 -4.00 -11.97
C PHE A 88 -5.75 -3.27 -10.65
N ALA A 89 -6.20 -2.01 -10.69
CA ALA A 89 -6.54 -1.23 -9.52
C ALA A 89 -7.86 -0.50 -9.79
N GLU A 90 -8.80 -0.55 -8.86
CA GLU A 90 -10.03 0.24 -8.96
C GLU A 90 -9.69 1.72 -8.81
N THR A 91 -10.21 2.55 -9.72
CA THR A 91 -10.19 4.00 -9.56
C THR A 91 -11.42 4.40 -8.78
N SER A 92 -11.23 4.89 -7.56
CA SER A 92 -12.33 5.35 -6.71
C SER A 92 -12.09 6.79 -6.28
N ASP A 93 -13.20 7.52 -6.09
CA ASP A 93 -13.11 8.86 -5.52
C ASP A 93 -12.71 8.77 -4.05
N HIS A 94 -11.55 9.31 -3.73
CA HIS A 94 -11.10 9.42 -2.34
C HIS A 94 -11.44 10.81 -1.79
N LYS A 95 -12.06 10.84 -0.62
CA LYS A 95 -12.42 12.10 0.06
C LYS A 95 -11.16 12.96 0.25
N GLY A 96 -11.17 14.15 -0.34
CA GLY A 96 -10.07 15.10 -0.25
C GLY A 96 -9.01 14.99 -1.35
N MET A 97 -9.20 14.13 -2.36
CA MET A 97 -8.34 14.05 -3.55
C MET A 97 -9.11 14.52 -4.79
N SER A 98 -8.40 15.13 -5.74
CA SER A 98 -8.97 15.39 -7.07
C SER A 98 -9.04 14.09 -7.89
N SER A 99 -9.85 14.07 -8.95
CA SER A 99 -9.96 12.91 -9.86
C SER A 99 -8.61 12.51 -10.46
N GLU A 100 -7.78 13.51 -10.81
CA GLU A 100 -6.44 13.29 -11.37
C GLU A 100 -5.51 12.66 -10.33
N GLN A 101 -5.58 13.10 -9.08
CA GLN A 101 -4.80 12.51 -7.98
C GLN A 101 -5.24 11.07 -7.69
N SER A 102 -6.54 10.78 -7.70
CA SER A 102 -7.06 9.43 -7.53
C SER A 102 -6.57 8.50 -8.65
N THR A 103 -6.63 8.95 -9.90
CA THR A 103 -6.13 8.20 -11.06
C THR A 103 -4.62 7.98 -10.97
N GLY A 104 -3.84 9.00 -10.62
CA GLY A 104 -2.39 8.89 -10.44
C GLY A 104 -2.01 7.90 -9.32
N THR A 105 -2.77 7.90 -8.23
CA THR A 105 -2.60 6.94 -7.14
C THR A 105 -2.89 5.51 -7.62
N ALA A 106 -4.01 5.29 -8.31
CA ALA A 106 -4.38 3.99 -8.86
C ALA A 106 -3.31 3.48 -9.84
N SER A 107 -2.77 4.36 -10.72
CA SER A 107 -1.69 4.03 -11.64
C SER A 107 -0.43 3.58 -10.90
N SER A 108 0.02 4.32 -9.90
CA SER A 108 1.20 3.97 -9.11
C SER A 108 1.07 2.60 -8.43
N TYR A 109 -0.09 2.31 -7.84
CA TYR A 109 -0.37 1.01 -7.24
C TYR A 109 -0.43 -0.11 -8.29
N CYS A 110 -1.16 0.12 -9.40
CA CYS A 110 -1.34 -0.86 -10.45
C CYS A 110 0.01 -1.26 -11.07
N ARG A 111 0.84 -0.29 -11.44
CA ARG A 111 2.20 -0.52 -11.96
C ARG A 111 3.08 -1.27 -10.97
N LYS A 112 3.02 -0.90 -9.68
CA LYS A 112 3.78 -1.60 -8.64
C LYS A 112 3.37 -3.07 -8.53
N TYR A 113 2.08 -3.38 -8.49
CA TYR A 113 1.60 -4.77 -8.46
C TYR A 113 1.97 -5.55 -9.73
N CYS A 114 1.90 -4.89 -10.88
CA CYS A 114 2.32 -5.47 -12.15
C CYS A 114 3.81 -5.87 -12.13
N LEU A 115 4.68 -4.98 -11.65
CA LEU A 115 6.12 -5.24 -11.52
C LEU A 115 6.43 -6.28 -10.44
N ASN A 116 5.71 -6.26 -9.31
CA ASN A 116 5.88 -7.27 -8.25
C ASN A 116 5.61 -8.67 -8.79
N GLY A 117 4.53 -8.85 -9.55
CA GLY A 117 4.21 -10.15 -10.17
C GLY A 117 5.23 -10.57 -11.25
N LEU A 118 5.69 -9.63 -12.09
CA LEU A 118 6.66 -9.94 -13.14
C LEU A 118 8.02 -10.35 -12.55
N PHE A 119 8.49 -9.63 -11.55
CA PHE A 119 9.82 -9.84 -10.99
C PHE A 119 9.84 -10.69 -9.71
N LEU A 120 8.70 -11.25 -9.30
CA LEU A 120 8.53 -12.05 -8.08
C LEU A 120 9.08 -11.31 -6.83
N ILE A 121 8.77 -10.01 -6.75
CA ILE A 121 9.17 -9.21 -5.60
C ILE A 121 8.17 -9.49 -4.48
N ASP A 122 8.62 -10.16 -3.43
CA ASP A 122 7.81 -10.38 -2.24
C ASP A 122 7.71 -9.09 -1.43
N ASP A 123 6.51 -8.55 -1.36
CA ASP A 123 6.21 -7.33 -0.60
C ASP A 123 5.45 -7.62 0.68
N THR A 124 4.96 -8.83 0.82
CA THR A 124 3.89 -9.03 1.75
C THR A 124 4.37 -9.68 3.05
N LYS A 125 4.34 -8.89 4.10
CA LYS A 125 3.53 -9.34 5.23
C LYS A 125 2.10 -9.35 4.70
N ASP A 126 1.53 -10.55 4.65
CA ASP A 126 0.17 -10.80 4.19
C ASP A 126 -0.78 -9.79 4.88
N PRO A 127 -1.59 -9.02 4.13
CA PRO A 127 -2.57 -8.11 4.74
C PRO A 127 -3.54 -8.82 5.68
N ASP A 128 -3.71 -10.12 5.51
CA ASP A 128 -4.54 -10.98 6.38
C ASP A 128 -3.84 -11.38 7.69
N THR A 129 -2.58 -10.97 7.93
CA THR A 129 -1.95 -11.21 9.23
C THR A 129 -2.43 -10.18 10.26
N ASP A 130 -2.71 -10.65 11.48
CA ASP A 130 -3.12 -9.82 12.63
C ASP A 130 -2.16 -8.66 12.91
N GLU A 131 -0.89 -8.77 12.49
CA GLU A 131 0.11 -7.70 12.58
C GLU A 131 -0.15 -6.55 11.60
N PHE A 132 -0.71 -6.82 10.40
CA PHE A 132 -1.05 -5.77 9.44
C PHE A 132 -2.28 -4.99 9.91
N HIS A 133 -3.30 -5.67 10.45
CA HIS A 133 -4.46 -5.01 11.05
C HIS A 133 -4.08 -4.14 12.25
N LYS A 134 -3.09 -4.53 13.05
CA LYS A 134 -2.57 -3.69 14.15
C LYS A 134 -1.74 -2.49 13.67
N GLN A 135 -1.12 -2.58 12.48
CA GLN A 135 -0.30 -1.49 11.93
C GLN A 135 -1.09 -0.49 11.06
N THR A 136 -2.24 -0.89 10.53
CA THR A 136 -3.09 0.00 9.69
C THR A 136 -4.16 0.74 10.49
N THR A 137 -4.46 0.30 11.70
CA THR A 137 -5.24 1.08 12.66
C THR A 137 -4.30 1.93 13.52
N VAL A 138 -3.76 3.03 12.98
CA VAL A 138 -3.49 4.19 13.80
C VAL A 138 -4.86 4.68 14.25
N GLU A 139 -5.34 4.15 15.37
CA GLU A 139 -6.56 4.65 15.98
C GLU A 139 -6.32 6.13 16.29
N GLU A 140 -7.04 7.01 15.58
CA GLU A 140 -6.94 8.45 15.83
C GLU A 140 -7.16 8.69 17.34
N LYS A 141 -6.23 9.37 17.97
CA LYS A 141 -6.38 9.76 19.40
C LYS A 141 -7.62 10.63 19.57
N ALA A 142 -8.22 10.56 20.74
CA ALA A 142 -9.33 11.40 21.11
C ALA A 142 -8.98 12.89 20.89
N THR A 143 -9.95 13.65 20.41
CA THR A 143 -9.78 15.11 20.26
C THR A 143 -9.82 15.78 21.61
N GLU A 144 -9.18 16.95 21.76
CA GLU A 144 -9.22 17.76 22.98
C GLU A 144 -10.66 17.96 23.48
N LYS A 145 -11.60 18.26 22.57
CA LYS A 145 -13.02 18.42 22.91
C LYS A 145 -13.68 17.14 23.44
N GLN A 146 -13.26 15.97 22.97
CA GLN A 146 -13.76 14.71 23.49
C GLN A 146 -13.18 14.43 24.88
N ILE A 147 -11.92 14.78 25.12
CA ILE A 147 -11.26 14.64 26.42
C ILE A 147 -11.94 15.53 27.44
N GLU A 148 -12.10 16.84 27.19
CA GLU A 148 -12.81 17.78 28.06
C GLU A 148 -14.23 17.28 28.40
N LEU A 149 -14.96 16.78 27.40
CA LEU A 149 -16.31 16.28 27.61
C LEU A 149 -16.33 14.99 28.47
N ILE A 150 -15.32 14.13 28.37
CA ILE A 150 -15.20 12.93 29.19
C ILE A 150 -14.86 13.32 30.65
N GLU A 151 -13.98 14.27 30.84
CA GLU A 151 -13.64 14.79 32.17
C GLU A 151 -14.87 15.37 32.88
N ASP A 152 -15.77 16.03 32.16
CA ASP A 152 -17.04 16.55 32.69
C ASP A 152 -18.09 15.46 32.98
N LEU A 153 -18.08 14.34 32.23
CA LEU A 153 -19.12 13.31 32.30
C LEU A 153 -18.77 12.09 33.17
N VAL A 154 -17.49 11.89 33.46
CA VAL A 154 -16.99 10.70 34.15
C VAL A 154 -16.49 11.06 35.55
N ASP A 155 -17.22 10.62 36.57
CA ASP A 155 -16.87 10.89 37.97
C ASP A 155 -15.62 10.13 38.46
N ASP A 156 -15.35 8.95 37.89
CA ASP A 156 -14.23 8.09 38.28
C ASP A 156 -13.36 7.78 37.04
N ILE A 157 -12.43 8.69 36.79
CA ILE A 157 -11.51 8.60 35.64
C ILE A 157 -10.53 7.44 35.84
N ASP A 158 -10.06 7.18 37.04
CA ASP A 158 -9.07 6.12 37.31
C ASP A 158 -9.64 4.74 36.99
N SER A 159 -10.90 4.46 37.40
CA SER A 159 -11.58 3.22 37.05
C SER A 159 -11.81 3.10 35.53
N MET A 160 -12.10 4.17 34.84
CA MET A 160 -12.24 4.21 33.40
C MET A 160 -10.92 3.90 32.70
N LEU A 161 -9.81 4.54 33.09
CA LEU A 161 -8.47 4.31 32.54
C LEU A 161 -8.06 2.83 32.73
N ASN A 162 -8.29 2.27 33.92
CA ASN A 162 -8.02 0.87 34.20
C ASN A 162 -8.85 -0.08 33.32
N TYR A 163 -10.12 0.25 33.06
CA TYR A 163 -10.99 -0.55 32.18
C TYR A 163 -10.47 -0.62 30.74
N TYR A 164 -9.92 0.50 30.21
CA TYR A 164 -9.35 0.55 28.87
C TYR A 164 -7.87 0.16 28.83
N GLY A 165 -7.22 -0.09 29.97
CA GLY A 165 -5.82 -0.49 30.05
C GLY A 165 -4.83 0.59 29.62
N ILE A 166 -5.16 1.86 29.88
CA ILE A 166 -4.35 3.05 29.54
C ILE A 166 -3.96 3.81 30.79
N GLU A 167 -2.84 4.54 30.73
CA GLU A 167 -2.33 5.30 31.88
C GLU A 167 -2.84 6.75 31.92
N LYS A 168 -3.24 7.29 30.76
CA LYS A 168 -3.65 8.69 30.63
C LYS A 168 -4.87 8.81 29.72
N ILE A 169 -5.70 9.81 29.97
CA ILE A 169 -6.92 10.08 29.19
C ILE A 169 -6.61 10.45 27.74
N GLU A 170 -5.45 11.08 27.48
CA GLU A 170 -4.97 11.43 26.14
C GLU A 170 -4.57 10.22 25.30
N ASP A 171 -4.48 9.03 25.90
CA ASP A 171 -4.21 7.77 25.21
C ASP A 171 -5.48 7.09 24.71
N LEU A 172 -6.66 7.62 25.06
CA LEU A 172 -7.92 7.17 24.46
C LEU A 172 -7.93 7.36 22.95
N THR A 173 -8.46 6.38 22.26
CA THR A 173 -8.76 6.51 20.84
C THR A 173 -10.06 7.29 20.64
N LYS A 174 -10.22 7.94 19.50
CA LYS A 174 -11.43 8.68 19.12
C LYS A 174 -12.70 7.82 19.20
N LYS A 175 -12.56 6.52 18.90
CA LYS A 175 -13.65 5.54 18.98
C LYS A 175 -14.02 5.25 20.43
N GLN A 176 -13.05 4.99 21.30
CA GLN A 176 -13.25 4.76 22.72
C GLN A 176 -13.87 6.01 23.38
N ALA A 177 -13.33 7.19 23.08
CA ALA A 177 -13.89 8.44 23.57
C ALA A 177 -15.35 8.65 23.15
N SER A 178 -15.71 8.39 21.89
CA SER A 178 -17.09 8.47 21.42
C SER A 178 -18.01 7.47 22.10
N GLU A 179 -17.52 6.26 22.40
CA GLU A 179 -18.28 5.23 23.09
C GLU A 179 -18.55 5.63 24.57
N ILE A 180 -17.54 6.16 25.26
CA ILE A 180 -17.66 6.66 26.64
C ILE A 180 -18.71 7.78 26.70
N ILE A 181 -18.58 8.78 25.83
CA ILE A 181 -19.50 9.91 25.77
C ILE A 181 -20.95 9.42 25.53
N LYS A 182 -21.14 8.56 24.54
CA LYS A 182 -22.46 8.00 24.22
C LYS A 182 -23.07 7.23 25.40
N ARG A 183 -22.26 6.44 26.11
CA ARG A 183 -22.68 5.63 27.26
C ARG A 183 -23.08 6.52 28.46
N LYS A 184 -22.35 7.61 28.70
CA LYS A 184 -22.60 8.52 29.81
C LYS A 184 -23.76 9.49 29.55
N GLN A 185 -24.01 9.85 28.30
CA GLN A 185 -25.14 10.69 27.90
C GLN A 185 -26.49 9.90 27.86
N GLY A 186 -26.49 8.60 28.13
CA GLY A 186 -27.71 7.82 28.36
C GLY A 186 -28.56 7.59 27.10
N LYS A 187 -27.95 7.57 25.95
CA LYS A 187 -28.65 7.35 24.68
C LYS A 187 -28.13 6.16 23.90
#